data_e7ba6962430036ca48a26f0aacf462ee
#
_entry.id   e7ba6962430036ca48a26f0aacf462ee
#
_cell.length_a   1.000
_cell.length_b   1.000
_cell.length_c   1.000
_cell.angle_alpha   90.00
_cell.angle_beta   90.00
_cell.angle_gamma   90.00
#
_symmetry.space_group_name_H-M   'P 1'
#
loop_
_entity.id
_entity.type
_entity.pdbx_description
1 polymer ?
#
loop_
_entity_poly.entity_id
_entity_poly.type
_entity_poly.pdbx_seq_one_letter_code
_entity_poly.pdbx_strand_id
1 'polypeptide(L)'
;MDKIRILDACCGSRMFWFDKNEKHTTFMDIRQEKFEIHNKKVNVTPDVIGDFRDMPFEDNTFNLVVFDPPHLKWAGPNSIMKAQYGQLDKVTWSEDLAKGFEECMRVLK
;
A
#
# COMPACT_ATOMS: atom_id res chain seq x y z
N MET A 1 -5.44 -16.74 -22.90
CA MET A 1 -4.27 -16.01 -22.39
C MET A 1 -4.62 -15.33 -21.06
N ASP A 2 -3.87 -15.63 -20.02
CA ASP A 2 -4.16 -15.06 -18.72
C ASP A 2 -3.84 -13.59 -18.68
N LYS A 3 -4.70 -12.82 -18.04
CA LYS A 3 -4.45 -11.41 -17.81
C LYS A 3 -3.33 -11.24 -16.80
N ILE A 4 -2.45 -10.28 -17.06
CA ILE A 4 -1.46 -9.85 -16.07
C ILE A 4 -2.19 -9.10 -14.96
N ARG A 5 -1.99 -9.53 -13.72
CA ARG A 5 -2.56 -8.89 -12.54
C ARG A 5 -1.45 -8.53 -11.57
N ILE A 6 -1.42 -7.27 -11.19
CA ILE A 6 -0.41 -6.70 -10.31
C ILE A 6 -1.11 -6.15 -9.07
N LEU A 7 -0.53 -6.40 -7.91
CA LEU A 7 -0.99 -5.80 -6.65
C LEU A 7 0.06 -4.81 -6.15
N ASP A 8 -0.36 -3.59 -5.88
CA ASP A 8 0.39 -2.67 -5.02
C ASP A 8 -0.26 -2.71 -3.64
N ALA A 9 0.40 -3.40 -2.71
CA ALA A 9 -0.19 -3.74 -1.41
C ALA A 9 -0.21 -2.57 -0.42
N CYS A 10 0.55 -1.51 -0.68
CA CYS A 10 0.63 -0.31 0.16
C CYS A 10 0.78 0.90 -0.74
N CYS A 11 -0.26 1.22 -1.50
CA CYS A 11 -0.11 2.19 -2.59
C CYS A 11 0.12 3.64 -2.12
N GLY A 12 -0.37 4.00 -0.93
CA GLY A 12 -0.30 5.39 -0.50
C GLY A 12 -0.84 6.34 -1.56
N SER A 13 -0.11 7.40 -1.86
CA SER A 13 -0.43 8.31 -2.96
C SER A 13 0.13 7.85 -4.31
N ARG A 14 0.44 6.57 -4.45
CA ARG A 14 0.96 5.91 -5.67
C ARG A 14 2.30 6.44 -6.13
N MET A 15 3.15 6.82 -5.18
CA MET A 15 4.45 7.44 -5.48
C MET A 15 5.44 6.48 -6.16
N PHE A 16 5.25 5.18 -6.02
CA PHE A 16 6.06 4.16 -6.69
C PHE A 16 5.92 4.23 -8.22
N TRP A 17 4.76 4.66 -8.72
CA TRP A 17 4.36 4.52 -10.11
C TRP A 17 4.59 5.80 -10.92
N PHE A 18 5.15 5.67 -12.13
CA PHE A 18 5.12 6.73 -13.14
C PHE A 18 3.70 6.93 -13.65
N ASP A 19 3.03 5.83 -14.05
CA ASP A 19 1.61 5.86 -14.38
C ASP A 19 0.81 5.47 -13.13
N LYS A 20 0.22 6.47 -12.50
CA LYS A 20 -0.55 6.27 -11.26
C LYS A 20 -1.92 5.63 -11.49
N ASN A 21 -2.26 5.36 -12.73
CA ASN A 21 -3.49 4.67 -13.13
C ASN A 21 -3.17 3.44 -13.99
N GLU A 22 -2.05 2.79 -13.73
CA GLU A 22 -1.64 1.60 -14.46
C GLU A 22 -2.75 0.55 -14.42
N LYS A 23 -3.23 0.15 -15.60
CA LYS A 23 -4.49 -0.58 -15.74
C LYS A 23 -4.48 -2.03 -15.26
N HIS A 24 -3.31 -2.65 -15.16
CA HIS A 24 -3.17 -4.03 -14.68
C HIS A 24 -3.02 -4.11 -13.16
N THR A 25 -2.90 -2.96 -12.50
CA THR A 25 -2.58 -2.87 -11.08
C THR A 25 -3.82 -2.62 -10.26
N THR A 26 -3.99 -3.43 -9.22
CA THR A 26 -4.93 -3.16 -8.13
C THR A 26 -4.16 -2.43 -7.04
N PHE A 27 -4.58 -1.21 -6.74
CA PHE A 27 -3.98 -0.37 -5.72
C PHE A 27 -4.72 -0.59 -4.40
N MET A 28 -4.00 -1.04 -3.38
CA MET A 28 -4.56 -1.27 -2.05
C MET A 28 -3.86 -0.38 -1.02
N ASP A 29 -4.63 0.15 -0.11
CA ASP A 29 -4.14 0.86 1.08
C ASP A 29 -5.17 0.73 2.18
N ILE A 30 -4.72 0.87 3.42
CA ILE A 30 -5.61 0.87 4.58
C ILE A 30 -6.34 2.22 4.72
N ARG A 31 -5.82 3.26 4.06
CA ARG A 31 -6.35 4.62 4.11
C ARG A 31 -7.10 4.98 2.83
N GLN A 32 -8.07 5.86 2.96
CA GLN A 32 -8.65 6.60 1.84
C GLN A 32 -8.78 8.05 2.28
N GLU A 33 -7.88 8.90 1.76
CA GLU A 33 -7.75 10.28 2.23
C GLU A 33 -7.42 11.23 1.07
N LYS A 34 -7.98 12.44 1.12
CA LYS A 34 -7.59 13.56 0.28
C LYS A 34 -7.39 14.77 1.17
N PHE A 35 -6.21 15.33 1.16
CA PHE A 35 -5.92 16.50 1.99
C PHE A 35 -4.76 17.30 1.42
N GLU A 36 -4.52 18.46 2.01
CA GLU A 36 -3.42 19.33 1.66
C GLU A 36 -2.54 19.56 2.87
N ILE A 37 -1.22 19.43 2.70
CA ILE A 37 -0.24 19.67 3.74
C ILE A 37 0.95 20.39 3.13
N HIS A 38 1.37 21.50 3.78
CA HIS A 38 2.47 22.35 3.29
C HIS A 38 2.32 22.74 1.81
N ASN A 39 1.10 23.16 1.43
CA ASN A 39 0.72 23.51 0.05
C ASN A 39 0.84 22.35 -0.96
N LYS A 40 0.93 21.13 -0.48
CA LYS A 40 1.00 19.93 -1.32
C LYS A 40 -0.27 19.11 -1.16
N LYS A 41 -0.89 18.76 -2.29
CA LYS A 41 -2.08 17.91 -2.30
C LYS A 41 -1.66 16.46 -2.18
N VAL A 42 -2.27 15.75 -1.24
CA VAL A 42 -2.06 14.31 -1.04
C VAL A 42 -3.38 13.59 -1.25
N ASN A 43 -3.38 12.66 -2.20
CA ASN A 43 -4.54 11.83 -2.51
C ASN A 43 -4.18 10.37 -2.28
N VAL A 44 -4.83 9.76 -1.30
CA VAL A 44 -4.75 8.32 -1.09
C VAL A 44 -6.10 7.74 -1.47
N THR A 45 -6.20 7.23 -2.69
CA THR A 45 -7.44 6.75 -3.28
C THR A 45 -7.24 5.35 -3.84
N PRO A 46 -7.15 4.33 -2.96
CA PRO A 46 -6.95 2.96 -3.41
C PRO A 46 -8.17 2.41 -4.15
N ASP A 47 -7.95 1.42 -5.00
CA ASP A 47 -9.05 0.65 -5.59
C ASP A 47 -9.71 -0.23 -4.54
N VAL A 48 -8.91 -0.75 -3.60
CA VAL A 48 -9.36 -1.61 -2.51
C VAL A 48 -8.81 -1.05 -1.19
N ILE A 49 -9.69 -0.83 -0.24
CA ILE A 49 -9.29 -0.51 1.13
C ILE A 49 -9.04 -1.82 1.84
N GLY A 50 -7.81 -2.05 2.27
CA GLY A 50 -7.42 -3.30 2.91
C GLY A 50 -6.15 -3.17 3.71
N ASP A 51 -5.96 -4.11 4.63
CA ASP A 51 -4.81 -4.21 5.50
C ASP A 51 -3.85 -5.25 4.92
N PHE A 52 -2.56 -4.90 4.74
CA PHE A 52 -1.60 -5.85 4.18
C PHE A 52 -1.38 -7.08 5.05
N ARG A 53 -1.75 -7.04 6.33
CA ARG A 53 -1.65 -8.18 7.25
C ARG A 53 -2.74 -9.23 7.02
N ASP A 54 -3.81 -8.86 6.33
CA ASP A 54 -4.95 -9.71 6.04
C ASP A 54 -5.60 -9.22 4.74
N MET A 55 -5.00 -9.59 3.62
CA MET A 55 -5.41 -9.07 2.32
C MET A 55 -6.71 -9.71 1.84
N PRO A 56 -7.66 -8.89 1.32
CA PRO A 56 -8.97 -9.39 0.89
C PRO A 56 -8.92 -10.02 -0.51
N PHE A 57 -7.96 -10.89 -0.74
CA PHE A 57 -7.77 -11.58 -2.02
C PHE A 57 -7.58 -13.07 -1.79
N GLU A 58 -7.95 -13.85 -2.78
CA GLU A 58 -7.72 -15.29 -2.76
C GLU A 58 -6.22 -15.61 -2.96
N ASP A 59 -5.85 -16.83 -2.61
CA ASP A 59 -4.50 -17.34 -2.86
C ASP A 59 -4.19 -17.31 -4.35
N ASN A 60 -2.93 -17.11 -4.70
CA ASN A 60 -2.43 -17.25 -6.07
C ASN A 60 -3.21 -16.38 -7.08
N THR A 61 -3.46 -15.12 -6.72
CA THR A 61 -4.25 -14.19 -7.54
C THR A 61 -3.41 -13.35 -8.47
N PHE A 62 -2.25 -12.87 -8.01
CA PHE A 62 -1.44 -11.88 -8.71
C PHE A 62 -0.18 -12.47 -9.31
N ASN A 63 0.22 -11.95 -10.48
CA ASN A 63 1.49 -12.30 -11.14
C ASN A 63 2.68 -11.56 -10.54
N LEU A 64 2.43 -10.37 -10.00
CA LEU A 64 3.44 -9.51 -9.38
C LEU A 64 2.81 -8.81 -8.17
N VAL A 65 3.54 -8.79 -7.08
CA VAL A 65 3.13 -8.05 -5.88
C VAL A 65 4.23 -7.04 -5.55
N VAL A 66 3.85 -5.78 -5.49
CA VAL A 66 4.71 -4.69 -5.02
C VAL A 66 4.38 -4.45 -3.55
N PHE A 67 5.37 -4.60 -2.69
CA PHE A 67 5.21 -4.39 -1.26
C PHE A 67 6.24 -3.37 -0.77
N ASP A 68 5.82 -2.12 -0.73
CA ASP A 68 6.61 -0.99 -0.26
C ASP A 68 5.88 -0.36 0.93
N PRO A 69 5.96 -1.01 2.12
CA PRO A 69 5.24 -0.54 3.29
C PRO A 69 5.83 0.77 3.82
N PRO A 70 5.08 1.50 4.67
CA PRO A 70 5.60 2.70 5.29
C PRO A 70 6.91 2.41 6.04
N HIS A 71 7.85 3.34 5.95
CA HIS A 71 9.14 3.23 6.65
C HIS A 71 9.14 3.94 8.00
N LEU A 72 8.16 4.80 8.24
CA LEU A 72 8.07 5.60 9.44
C LEU A 72 7.43 4.80 10.56
N LYS A 73 8.12 4.70 11.69
CA LYS A 73 7.58 4.13 12.94
C LYS A 73 7.04 5.22 13.86
N TRP A 74 7.47 6.44 13.66
CA TRP A 74 6.97 7.63 14.35
C TRP A 74 7.17 8.85 13.46
N ALA A 75 6.15 9.70 13.39
CA ALA A 75 6.21 10.96 12.66
C ALA A 75 5.25 11.97 13.28
N GLY A 76 5.62 13.25 13.22
CA GLY A 76 4.76 14.31 13.68
C GLY A 76 3.47 14.44 12.86
N PRO A 77 2.45 15.12 13.38
CA PRO A 77 1.16 15.23 12.71
C PRO A 77 1.22 15.98 11.37
N ASN A 78 2.24 16.80 11.15
CA ASN A 78 2.41 17.58 9.92
C ASN A 78 3.49 17.01 8.99
N SER A 79 3.87 15.74 9.15
CA SER A 79 4.87 15.11 8.31
C SER A 79 4.32 14.86 6.91
N ILE A 80 4.99 15.38 5.88
CA ILE A 80 4.66 15.09 4.47
C ILE A 80 4.89 13.62 4.16
N MET A 81 5.97 13.02 4.67
CA MET A 81 6.26 11.61 4.44
C MET A 81 5.17 10.72 5.02
N LYS A 82 4.70 11.02 6.23
CA LYS A 82 3.57 10.31 6.81
C LYS A 82 2.31 10.44 5.96
N ALA A 83 2.05 11.65 5.45
CA ALA A 83 0.90 11.93 4.61
C ALA A 83 0.92 11.12 3.32
N GLN A 84 2.08 11.04 2.65
CA GLN A 84 2.23 10.35 1.37
C GLN A 84 2.33 8.84 1.50
N TYR A 85 3.03 8.35 2.52
CA TYR A 85 3.38 6.92 2.64
C TYR A 85 2.71 6.21 3.81
N GLY A 86 2.17 6.96 4.78
CA GLY A 86 1.64 6.37 6.00
C GLY A 86 2.70 6.14 7.05
N GLN A 87 2.33 5.40 8.07
CA GLN A 87 3.19 5.15 9.21
C GLN A 87 2.95 3.75 9.77
N LEU A 88 4.01 3.05 10.13
CA LEU A 88 3.93 1.78 10.83
C LEU A 88 3.71 2.02 12.33
N ASP A 89 3.08 1.04 12.99
CA ASP A 89 2.97 1.05 14.45
C ASP A 89 4.36 0.88 15.06
N LYS A 90 4.72 1.76 16.00
CA LYS A 90 6.07 1.78 16.59
C LYS A 90 6.35 0.58 17.50
N VAL A 91 5.31 -0.15 17.94
CA VAL A 91 5.45 -1.32 18.81
C VAL A 91 5.37 -2.62 18.02
N THR A 92 4.40 -2.74 17.10
CA THR A 92 4.10 -3.99 16.41
C THR A 92 4.67 -4.08 15.00
N TRP A 93 5.43 -3.09 14.52
CA TRP A 93 5.84 -2.96 13.14
C TRP A 93 6.55 -4.21 12.57
N SER A 94 7.38 -4.88 13.36
CA SER A 94 8.12 -6.05 12.87
C SER A 94 7.20 -7.26 12.65
N GLU A 95 6.24 -7.48 13.54
CA GLU A 95 5.23 -8.52 13.38
C GLU A 95 4.28 -8.20 12.22
N ASP A 96 3.91 -6.94 12.07
CA ASP A 96 3.05 -6.47 11.00
C ASP A 96 3.71 -6.68 9.64
N LEU A 97 4.99 -6.35 9.49
CA LEU A 97 5.74 -6.59 8.25
C LEU A 97 5.85 -8.09 7.94
N ALA A 98 6.10 -8.92 8.95
CA ALA A 98 6.16 -10.37 8.76
C ALA A 98 4.85 -10.91 8.23
N LYS A 99 3.71 -10.49 8.79
CA LYS A 99 2.38 -10.86 8.29
C LYS A 99 2.16 -10.35 6.86
N GLY A 100 2.62 -9.15 6.56
CA GLY A 100 2.53 -8.57 5.23
C GLY A 100 3.29 -9.41 4.20
N PHE A 101 4.51 -9.84 4.50
CA PHE A 101 5.28 -10.73 3.62
C PHE A 101 4.56 -12.08 3.41
N GLU A 102 4.02 -12.66 4.46
CA GLU A 102 3.26 -13.91 4.35
C GLU A 102 2.06 -13.75 3.42
N GLU A 103 1.33 -12.64 3.55
CA GLU A 103 0.18 -12.36 2.68
C GLU A 103 0.62 -12.09 1.23
N CYS A 104 1.73 -11.40 1.01
CA CYS A 104 2.28 -11.22 -0.33
C CYS A 104 2.58 -12.57 -0.99
N MET A 105 3.18 -13.49 -0.26
CA MET A 105 3.48 -14.84 -0.77
C MET A 105 2.21 -15.63 -1.03
N ARG A 106 1.20 -15.49 -0.19
CA ARG A 106 -0.09 -16.17 -0.34
C ARG A 106 -0.81 -15.75 -1.61
N VAL A 107 -0.90 -14.45 -1.87
CA VAL A 107 -1.66 -13.92 -3.02
C VAL A 107 -0.88 -13.94 -4.33
N LEU A 108 0.43 -14.17 -4.29
CA LEU A 108 1.29 -14.28 -5.45
C LEU A 108 1.17 -15.68 -6.07
N LYS A 109 1.05 -15.71 -7.39
CA LYS A 109 1.05 -17.00 -8.13
C LYS A 109 2.40 -17.70 -8.11
#